data_9b9f171206daf70343bdb426946fdd6a
#
_entry.id   9b9f171206daf70343bdb426946fdd6a
#
_cell.length_a   1.000
_cell.length_b   1.000
_cell.length_c   1.000
_cell.angle_alpha   90.00
_cell.angle_beta   90.00
_cell.angle_gamma   90.00
#
_symmetry.space_group_name_H-M   'P 1'
#
loop_
_entity.id
_entity.type
_entity.pdbx_description
1 polymer ?
#
loop_
_entity_poly.entity_id
_entity_poly.type
_entity_poly.pdbx_seq_one_letter_code
_entity_poly.pdbx_strand_id
1 'polypeptide(L)'
;MNTVSIQNLSHRYGKTLALDDVSLDIPKGATVGLIGPDGVGKSTLLSLMAGVKVIQDGRVEVLGGDMADKDVRRDLSHRIAFMPQGLGRNLYPTLSVYENIDFHARLFGLDGQERTRQIARLMEATRLAPFADRAAGKLSGGMKQKLSLCCALVHSPDLLILDEPTTGVDPLSRRQFWALVDDLRREHAGMTVIVATAYIEEAQRFERLLAMDAGRLLENKLTAAVLADYGTDVLEEAYVKMLPPEKQQGS
;
A
#
# COMPACT_ATOMS: atom_id res chain seq x y z
N MET A 1 17.84 10.04 0.51
CA MET A 1 17.53 9.31 -0.74
C MET A 1 16.06 8.92 -0.68
N ASN A 2 15.29 9.23 -1.73
CA ASN A 2 13.85 8.95 -1.77
C ASN A 2 13.60 7.56 -2.37
N THR A 3 12.60 6.85 -1.85
CA THR A 3 12.05 5.64 -2.47
C THR A 3 11.12 5.99 -3.62
N VAL A 4 10.33 7.07 -3.46
CA VAL A 4 9.44 7.58 -4.51
C VAL A 4 9.67 9.07 -4.66
N SER A 5 9.76 9.56 -5.89
CA SER A 5 9.75 10.98 -6.24
C SER A 5 8.79 11.21 -7.41
N ILE A 6 7.86 12.12 -7.24
CA ILE A 6 6.82 12.43 -8.22
C ILE A 6 6.85 13.93 -8.52
N GLN A 7 6.78 14.30 -9.80
CA GLN A 7 6.80 15.69 -10.26
C GLN A 7 5.68 15.92 -11.27
N ASN A 8 4.80 16.86 -10.97
CA ASN A 8 3.72 17.37 -11.84
C ASN A 8 2.85 16.27 -12.46
N LEU A 9 2.57 15.20 -11.67
CA LEU A 9 1.84 14.03 -12.13
C LEU A 9 0.37 14.34 -12.33
N SER A 10 -0.11 14.16 -13.57
CA SER A 10 -1.53 14.23 -13.91
C SER A 10 -2.00 12.95 -14.59
N HIS A 11 -3.24 12.53 -14.30
CA HIS A 11 -3.82 11.33 -14.89
C HIS A 11 -5.32 11.46 -15.11
N ARG A 12 -5.80 11.03 -16.28
CA ARG A 12 -7.20 11.10 -16.69
C ARG A 12 -7.77 9.75 -17.06
N TYR A 13 -9.05 9.57 -16.73
CA TYR A 13 -9.91 8.50 -17.27
C TYR A 13 -10.98 9.13 -18.16
N GLY A 14 -10.76 9.08 -19.46
CA GLY A 14 -11.61 9.80 -20.41
C GLY A 14 -11.64 11.30 -20.08
N LYS A 15 -12.80 11.82 -19.68
CA LYS A 15 -12.97 13.24 -19.31
C LYS A 15 -12.68 13.54 -17.83
N THR A 16 -12.59 12.53 -16.99
CA THR A 16 -12.39 12.68 -15.53
C THR A 16 -10.91 12.83 -15.21
N LEU A 17 -10.53 13.94 -14.59
CA LEU A 17 -9.19 14.17 -14.05
C LEU A 17 -9.10 13.48 -12.69
N ALA A 18 -8.32 12.42 -12.60
CA ALA A 18 -8.16 11.64 -11.38
C ALA A 18 -6.98 12.11 -10.52
N LEU A 19 -5.93 12.63 -11.16
CA LEU A 19 -4.79 13.29 -10.50
C LEU A 19 -4.52 14.60 -11.24
N ASP A 20 -4.26 15.67 -10.49
CA ASP A 20 -4.08 17.03 -10.98
C ASP A 20 -2.82 17.64 -10.34
N ASP A 21 -1.73 17.66 -11.10
CA ASP A 21 -0.45 18.29 -10.74
C ASP A 21 0.12 17.83 -9.39
N VAL A 22 0.15 16.53 -9.15
CA VAL A 22 0.64 15.94 -7.89
C VAL A 22 2.17 15.89 -7.91
N SER A 23 2.80 16.50 -6.88
CA SER A 23 4.25 16.43 -6.67
C SER A 23 4.54 16.04 -5.21
N LEU A 24 5.40 15.03 -5.00
CA LEU A 24 5.74 14.54 -3.67
C LEU A 24 7.05 13.74 -3.65
N ASP A 25 7.64 13.66 -2.48
CA ASP A 25 8.79 12.82 -2.17
C ASP A 25 8.52 11.93 -0.96
N ILE A 26 8.88 10.64 -1.05
CA ILE A 26 8.80 9.67 0.04
C ILE A 26 10.20 9.15 0.35
N PRO A 27 10.73 9.41 1.56
CA PRO A 27 12.04 8.92 1.97
C PRO A 27 12.08 7.39 2.06
N LYS A 28 13.29 6.83 1.88
CA LYS A 28 13.54 5.39 2.07
C LYS A 28 13.24 4.97 3.51
N GLY A 29 12.58 3.83 3.67
CA GLY A 29 12.24 3.25 4.97
C GLY A 29 11.08 3.92 5.70
N ALA A 30 10.47 4.96 5.12
CA ALA A 30 9.31 5.64 5.71
C ALA A 30 8.06 4.77 5.70
N THR A 31 7.19 4.99 6.70
CA THR A 31 5.80 4.53 6.67
C THR A 31 4.89 5.71 6.37
N VAL A 32 4.05 5.56 5.35
CA VAL A 32 3.24 6.64 4.80
C VAL A 32 1.76 6.24 4.77
N GLY A 33 0.92 7.03 5.40
CA GLY A 33 -0.53 6.95 5.27
C GLY A 33 -1.02 7.92 4.19
N LEU A 34 -1.75 7.40 3.21
CA LEU A 34 -2.43 8.17 2.18
C LEU A 34 -3.93 8.22 2.49
N ILE A 35 -4.44 9.39 2.85
CA ILE A 35 -5.83 9.60 3.23
C ILE A 35 -6.57 10.50 2.25
N GLY A 36 -7.89 10.41 2.27
CA GLY A 36 -8.81 11.22 1.47
C GLY A 36 -10.09 10.45 1.18
N PRO A 37 -11.16 11.12 0.74
CA PRO A 37 -12.43 10.48 0.40
C PRO A 37 -12.31 9.45 -0.72
N ASP A 38 -13.35 8.65 -0.90
CA ASP A 38 -13.40 7.74 -2.04
C ASP A 38 -13.45 8.50 -3.36
N GLY A 39 -12.75 7.95 -4.36
CA GLY A 39 -12.72 8.55 -5.71
C GLY A 39 -11.76 9.73 -5.89
N VAL A 40 -11.01 10.18 -4.87
CA VAL A 40 -10.07 11.32 -5.01
C VAL A 40 -8.75 11.01 -5.71
N GLY A 41 -8.53 9.77 -6.15
CA GLY A 41 -7.32 9.42 -6.90
C GLY A 41 -6.29 8.58 -6.13
N LYS A 42 -6.52 8.19 -4.86
CA LYS A 42 -5.59 7.38 -4.04
C LYS A 42 -5.10 6.14 -4.78
N SER A 43 -6.02 5.26 -5.19
CA SER A 43 -5.70 4.00 -5.89
C SER A 43 -5.03 4.24 -7.26
N THR A 44 -5.34 5.37 -7.91
CA THR A 44 -4.67 5.77 -9.16
C THR A 44 -3.21 6.11 -8.90
N LEU A 45 -2.94 6.92 -7.86
CA LEU A 45 -1.60 7.30 -7.45
C LEU A 45 -0.77 6.07 -7.08
N LEU A 46 -1.32 5.17 -6.23
CA LEU A 46 -0.66 3.93 -5.84
C LEU A 46 -0.36 3.02 -7.04
N SER A 47 -1.30 2.90 -7.99
CA SER A 47 -1.12 2.07 -9.20
C SER A 47 -0.03 2.61 -10.13
N LEU A 48 0.15 3.94 -10.20
CA LEU A 48 1.22 4.58 -10.97
C LEU A 48 2.58 4.37 -10.29
N MET A 49 2.66 4.51 -8.96
CA MET A 49 3.87 4.18 -8.19
C MET A 49 4.26 2.70 -8.32
N ALA A 50 3.28 1.79 -8.34
CA ALA A 50 3.50 0.36 -8.51
C ALA A 50 3.85 -0.05 -9.95
N GLY A 51 3.82 0.87 -10.91
CA GLY A 51 4.05 0.57 -12.33
C GLY A 51 2.94 -0.22 -13.01
N VAL A 52 1.78 -0.36 -12.37
CA VAL A 52 0.61 -1.08 -12.92
C VAL A 52 -0.12 -0.25 -13.97
N LYS A 53 0.00 1.07 -13.90
CA LYS A 53 -0.58 2.02 -14.87
C LYS A 53 0.51 2.79 -15.61
N VAL A 54 0.18 3.19 -16.84
CA VAL A 54 1.05 4.03 -17.68
C VAL A 54 0.94 5.48 -17.23
N ILE A 55 2.08 6.15 -17.07
CA ILE A 55 2.18 7.58 -16.79
C ILE A 55 1.75 8.34 -18.03
N GLN A 56 0.80 9.25 -17.90
CA GLN A 56 0.26 10.07 -18.99
C GLN A 56 0.96 11.42 -19.08
N ASP A 57 1.21 12.05 -17.93
CA ASP A 57 1.85 13.35 -17.81
C ASP A 57 2.59 13.46 -16.47
N GLY A 58 3.71 14.21 -16.44
CA GLY A 58 4.58 14.32 -15.30
C GLY A 58 5.64 13.19 -15.22
N ARG A 59 6.31 13.09 -14.07
CA ARG A 59 7.39 12.13 -13.82
C ARG A 59 7.16 11.35 -12.53
N VAL A 60 7.39 10.05 -12.57
CA VAL A 60 7.35 9.16 -11.40
C VAL A 60 8.63 8.34 -11.36
N GLU A 61 9.44 8.57 -10.36
CA GLU A 61 10.62 7.76 -10.05
C GLU A 61 10.36 6.89 -8.83
N VAL A 62 10.65 5.60 -8.93
CA VAL A 62 10.54 4.63 -7.84
C VAL A 62 11.84 3.85 -7.73
N LEU A 63 12.41 3.78 -6.52
CA LEU A 63 13.69 3.10 -6.25
C LEU A 63 14.83 3.56 -7.18
N GLY A 64 14.77 4.82 -7.63
CA GLY A 64 15.74 5.45 -8.52
C GLY A 64 15.51 5.18 -10.01
N GLY A 65 14.43 4.50 -10.38
CA GLY A 65 14.07 4.22 -11.77
C GLY A 65 12.86 5.00 -12.25
N ASP A 66 12.87 5.45 -13.51
CA ASP A 66 11.77 6.16 -14.15
C ASP A 66 10.65 5.16 -14.53
N MET A 67 9.47 5.33 -13.93
CA MET A 67 8.33 4.45 -14.14
C MET A 67 7.62 4.68 -15.49
N ALA A 68 8.02 5.67 -16.28
CA ALA A 68 7.59 5.80 -17.67
C ALA A 68 8.27 4.77 -18.59
N ASP A 69 9.51 4.36 -18.25
CA ASP A 69 10.27 3.36 -19.00
C ASP A 69 9.76 1.94 -18.68
N LYS A 70 9.38 1.18 -19.72
CA LYS A 70 8.86 -0.18 -19.61
C LYS A 70 9.90 -1.18 -19.11
N ASP A 71 11.14 -1.03 -19.52
CA ASP A 71 12.21 -1.94 -19.14
C ASP A 71 12.61 -1.71 -17.68
N VAL A 72 12.68 -0.46 -17.25
CA VAL A 72 12.88 -0.08 -15.84
C VAL A 72 11.76 -0.63 -14.96
N ARG A 73 10.48 -0.50 -15.37
CA ARG A 73 9.35 -1.08 -14.62
C ARG A 73 9.47 -2.59 -14.46
N ARG A 74 9.84 -3.29 -15.56
CA ARG A 74 10.06 -4.74 -15.51
C ARG A 74 11.18 -5.09 -14.54
N ASP A 75 12.30 -4.39 -14.61
CA ASP A 75 13.47 -4.65 -13.78
C ASP A 75 13.27 -4.31 -12.31
N LEU A 76 12.36 -3.37 -11.98
CA LEU A 76 12.00 -3.04 -10.60
C LEU A 76 10.84 -3.86 -10.03
N SER A 77 10.11 -4.61 -10.86
CA SER A 77 8.91 -5.35 -10.44
C SER A 77 9.15 -6.32 -9.28
N HIS A 78 10.34 -6.93 -9.21
CA HIS A 78 10.73 -7.83 -8.12
C HIS A 78 11.09 -7.12 -6.80
N ARG A 79 11.16 -5.78 -6.80
CA ARG A 79 11.45 -4.96 -5.61
C ARG A 79 10.23 -4.22 -5.09
N ILE A 80 9.11 -4.32 -5.80
CA ILE A 80 7.84 -3.63 -5.48
C ILE A 80 6.77 -4.67 -5.23
N ALA A 81 6.10 -4.59 -4.09
CA ALA A 81 4.88 -5.33 -3.81
C ALA A 81 3.68 -4.41 -3.85
N PHE A 82 2.64 -4.80 -4.56
CA PHE A 82 1.38 -4.08 -4.62
C PHE A 82 0.21 -4.99 -4.24
N MET A 83 -0.51 -4.60 -3.21
CA MET A 83 -1.75 -5.24 -2.78
C MET A 83 -2.93 -4.32 -3.13
N PRO A 84 -3.68 -4.62 -4.20
CA PRO A 84 -4.79 -3.79 -4.64
C PRO A 84 -5.99 -3.89 -3.70
N GLN A 85 -6.86 -2.89 -3.74
CA GLN A 85 -8.13 -2.87 -3.00
C GLN A 85 -8.99 -4.09 -3.28
N GLY A 86 -9.60 -4.65 -2.23
CA GLY A 86 -10.53 -5.79 -2.26
C GLY A 86 -9.97 -7.07 -1.66
N LEU A 87 -10.81 -7.74 -0.89
CA LEU A 87 -10.46 -8.95 -0.12
C LEU A 87 -9.99 -10.09 -1.02
N GLY A 88 -8.69 -10.43 -0.92
CA GLY A 88 -8.11 -11.57 -1.62
C GLY A 88 -8.07 -11.43 -3.14
N ARG A 89 -8.03 -10.21 -3.67
CA ARG A 89 -8.06 -9.95 -5.11
C ARG A 89 -6.83 -10.47 -5.86
N ASN A 90 -5.72 -10.61 -5.16
CA ASN A 90 -4.49 -11.23 -5.66
C ASN A 90 -4.39 -12.74 -5.37
N LEU A 91 -5.47 -13.37 -4.87
CA LEU A 91 -5.48 -14.79 -4.53
C LEU A 91 -6.20 -15.62 -5.59
N TYR A 92 -5.75 -16.85 -5.75
CA TYR A 92 -6.42 -17.88 -6.52
C TYR A 92 -7.33 -18.70 -5.57
N PRO A 93 -8.67 -18.55 -5.65
CA PRO A 93 -9.60 -19.12 -4.66
C PRO A 93 -9.57 -20.64 -4.56
N THR A 94 -9.20 -21.32 -5.66
CA THR A 94 -9.12 -22.78 -5.76
C THR A 94 -7.82 -23.36 -5.22
N LEU A 95 -6.75 -22.57 -5.19
CA LEU A 95 -5.47 -22.95 -4.62
C LEU A 95 -5.52 -22.89 -3.09
N SER A 96 -4.76 -23.78 -2.44
CA SER A 96 -4.56 -23.77 -0.99
C SER A 96 -3.77 -22.53 -0.54
N VAL A 97 -3.69 -22.31 0.77
CA VAL A 97 -2.84 -21.27 1.37
C VAL A 97 -1.40 -21.42 0.91
N TYR A 98 -0.84 -22.63 1.03
CA TYR A 98 0.53 -22.93 0.60
C TYR A 98 0.72 -22.66 -0.89
N GLU A 99 -0.16 -23.22 -1.73
CA GLU A 99 -0.06 -23.08 -3.19
C GLU A 99 -0.18 -21.64 -3.69
N ASN A 100 -0.98 -20.79 -3.03
CA ASN A 100 -1.03 -19.37 -3.35
C ASN A 100 0.33 -18.70 -3.13
N ILE A 101 0.97 -18.92 -1.98
CA ILE A 101 2.27 -18.32 -1.67
C ILE A 101 3.35 -18.91 -2.58
N ASP A 102 3.36 -20.24 -2.81
CA ASP A 102 4.31 -20.92 -3.69
C ASP A 102 4.20 -20.43 -5.14
N PHE A 103 2.98 -20.18 -5.62
CA PHE A 103 2.75 -19.61 -6.95
C PHE A 103 3.41 -18.24 -7.10
N HIS A 104 3.18 -17.33 -6.13
CA HIS A 104 3.80 -16.00 -6.16
C HIS A 104 5.32 -16.07 -6.02
N ALA A 105 5.83 -16.95 -5.14
CA ALA A 105 7.27 -17.15 -4.98
C ALA A 105 7.95 -17.62 -6.27
N ARG A 106 7.31 -18.53 -7.02
CA ARG A 106 7.78 -18.97 -8.35
C ARG A 106 7.71 -17.87 -9.39
N LEU A 107 6.64 -17.06 -9.38
CA LEU A 107 6.48 -15.94 -10.29
C LEU A 107 7.62 -14.92 -10.15
N PHE A 108 8.10 -14.71 -8.92
CA PHE A 108 9.25 -13.86 -8.63
C PHE A 108 10.61 -14.57 -8.72
N GLY A 109 10.64 -15.83 -9.18
CA GLY A 109 11.87 -16.56 -9.48
C GLY A 109 12.65 -17.04 -8.25
N LEU A 110 12.01 -17.18 -7.08
CA LEU A 110 12.69 -17.73 -5.89
C LEU A 110 13.11 -19.19 -6.15
N ASP A 111 14.37 -19.51 -5.83
CA ASP A 111 14.86 -20.88 -5.91
C ASP A 111 14.19 -21.82 -4.87
N GLY A 112 14.40 -23.14 -5.01
CA GLY A 112 13.70 -24.13 -4.20
C GLY A 112 13.92 -24.01 -2.70
N GLN A 113 15.14 -23.68 -2.26
CA GLN A 113 15.48 -23.56 -0.83
C GLN A 113 14.97 -22.26 -0.25
N GLU A 114 15.24 -21.14 -0.92
CA GLU A 114 14.78 -19.80 -0.50
C GLU A 114 13.25 -19.75 -0.46
N ARG A 115 12.59 -20.28 -1.49
CA ARG A 115 11.14 -20.37 -1.56
C ARG A 115 10.55 -21.11 -0.37
N THR A 116 11.04 -22.30 -0.07
CA THR A 116 10.58 -23.10 1.08
C THR A 116 10.76 -22.35 2.40
N ARG A 117 11.91 -21.70 2.57
CA ARG A 117 12.22 -20.90 3.77
C ARG A 117 11.26 -19.71 3.92
N GLN A 118 11.05 -18.94 2.86
CA GLN A 118 10.18 -17.75 2.88
C GLN A 118 8.71 -18.12 3.11
N ILE A 119 8.22 -19.17 2.47
CA ILE A 119 6.85 -19.66 2.68
C ILE A 119 6.66 -20.06 4.14
N ALA A 120 7.55 -20.90 4.69
CA ALA A 120 7.46 -21.33 6.09
C ALA A 120 7.46 -20.14 7.06
N ARG A 121 8.39 -19.18 6.88
CA ARG A 121 8.50 -17.97 7.68
C ARG A 121 7.20 -17.16 7.66
N LEU A 122 6.65 -16.89 6.48
CA LEU A 122 5.44 -16.09 6.34
C LEU A 122 4.21 -16.81 6.89
N MET A 123 4.09 -18.12 6.69
CA MET A 123 2.99 -18.91 7.22
C MET A 123 3.02 -18.96 8.76
N GLU A 124 4.19 -19.03 9.37
CA GLU A 124 4.35 -18.96 10.82
C GLU A 124 4.00 -17.58 11.36
N ALA A 125 4.58 -16.51 10.80
CA ALA A 125 4.33 -15.13 11.20
C ALA A 125 2.84 -14.76 11.13
N THR A 126 2.13 -15.24 10.11
CA THR A 126 0.69 -14.99 9.92
C THR A 126 -0.22 -15.94 10.67
N ARG A 127 0.33 -17.00 11.27
CA ARG A 127 -0.40 -18.12 11.90
C ARG A 127 -1.31 -18.86 10.90
N LEU A 128 -0.91 -18.92 9.62
CA LEU A 128 -1.63 -19.65 8.59
C LEU A 128 -1.16 -21.09 8.41
N ALA A 129 -0.06 -21.50 9.06
CA ALA A 129 0.50 -22.85 8.98
C ALA A 129 -0.54 -23.98 9.24
N PRO A 130 -1.45 -23.90 10.24
CA PRO A 130 -2.48 -24.91 10.46
C PRO A 130 -3.51 -25.01 9.34
N PHE A 131 -3.53 -24.07 8.40
CA PHE A 131 -4.47 -23.98 7.29
C PHE A 131 -3.80 -24.16 5.92
N ALA A 132 -2.56 -24.65 5.89
CA ALA A 132 -1.74 -24.77 4.68
C ALA A 132 -2.47 -25.35 3.48
N ASP A 133 -3.23 -26.43 3.71
CA ASP A 133 -3.94 -27.17 2.66
C ASP A 133 -5.38 -26.66 2.40
N ARG A 134 -5.80 -25.61 3.14
CA ARG A 134 -7.14 -25.06 2.97
C ARG A 134 -7.19 -24.17 1.74
N ALA A 135 -8.17 -24.39 0.86
CA ALA A 135 -8.40 -23.51 -0.30
C ALA A 135 -8.67 -22.05 0.13
N ALA A 136 -8.04 -21.08 -0.55
CA ALA A 136 -8.15 -19.67 -0.22
C ALA A 136 -9.59 -19.15 -0.25
N GLY A 137 -10.43 -19.70 -1.13
CA GLY A 137 -11.86 -19.37 -1.19
C GLY A 137 -12.63 -19.66 0.10
N LYS A 138 -12.15 -20.63 0.92
CA LYS A 138 -12.78 -21.06 2.19
C LYS A 138 -12.21 -20.33 3.44
N LEU A 139 -11.36 -19.35 3.26
CA LEU A 139 -10.79 -18.55 4.35
C LEU A 139 -11.74 -17.42 4.77
N SER A 140 -11.66 -17.00 6.05
CA SER A 140 -12.30 -15.76 6.52
C SER A 140 -11.67 -14.52 5.86
N GLY A 141 -12.35 -13.37 5.93
CA GLY A 141 -11.83 -12.12 5.39
C GLY A 141 -10.45 -11.76 5.93
N GLY A 142 -10.27 -11.80 7.26
CA GLY A 142 -8.97 -11.54 7.89
C GLY A 142 -7.88 -12.55 7.49
N MET A 143 -8.21 -13.82 7.31
CA MET A 143 -7.26 -14.83 6.82
C MET A 143 -6.89 -14.58 5.36
N LYS A 144 -7.84 -14.17 4.51
CA LYS A 144 -7.56 -13.79 3.11
C LYS A 144 -6.60 -12.61 3.04
N GLN A 145 -6.78 -11.59 3.91
CA GLN A 145 -5.86 -10.45 3.95
C GLN A 145 -4.45 -10.85 4.39
N LYS A 146 -4.33 -11.70 5.41
CA LYS A 146 -3.02 -12.25 5.82
C LYS A 146 -2.35 -13.04 4.70
N LEU A 147 -3.11 -13.87 3.99
CA LEU A 147 -2.59 -14.62 2.84
C LEU A 147 -2.20 -13.69 1.68
N SER A 148 -3.02 -12.67 1.38
CA SER A 148 -2.71 -11.65 0.38
C SER A 148 -1.39 -10.94 0.69
N LEU A 149 -1.16 -10.60 1.97
CA LEU A 149 0.08 -9.99 2.42
C LEU A 149 1.28 -10.96 2.28
N CYS A 150 1.11 -12.26 2.62
CA CYS A 150 2.15 -13.27 2.37
C CYS A 150 2.55 -13.32 0.91
N CYS A 151 1.57 -13.38 -0.01
CA CYS A 151 1.82 -13.39 -1.45
C CYS A 151 2.56 -12.13 -1.93
N ALA A 152 2.23 -10.97 -1.35
CA ALA A 152 2.89 -9.71 -1.67
C ALA A 152 4.33 -9.62 -1.12
N LEU A 153 4.64 -10.28 0.00
CA LEU A 153 5.92 -10.16 0.69
C LEU A 153 6.89 -11.32 0.46
N VAL A 154 6.47 -12.38 -0.23
CA VAL A 154 7.28 -13.61 -0.37
C VAL A 154 8.63 -13.37 -1.04
N HIS A 155 8.73 -12.35 -1.89
CA HIS A 155 9.95 -11.95 -2.60
C HIS A 155 10.76 -10.84 -1.90
N SER A 156 10.40 -10.49 -0.65
CA SER A 156 11.12 -9.50 0.19
C SER A 156 11.33 -8.14 -0.51
N PRO A 157 10.24 -7.41 -0.85
CA PRO A 157 10.32 -6.15 -1.61
C PRO A 157 10.94 -5.01 -0.80
N ASP A 158 11.53 -4.03 -1.50
CA ASP A 158 12.00 -2.76 -0.91
C ASP A 158 10.85 -1.75 -0.69
N LEU A 159 9.78 -1.88 -1.48
CA LEU A 159 8.58 -1.03 -1.42
C LEU A 159 7.32 -1.88 -1.34
N LEU A 160 6.55 -1.70 -0.27
CA LEU A 160 5.23 -2.30 -0.08
C LEU A 160 4.14 -1.24 -0.23
N ILE A 161 3.23 -1.44 -1.17
CA ILE A 161 2.10 -0.57 -1.44
C ILE A 161 0.81 -1.33 -1.12
N LEU A 162 0.00 -0.79 -0.21
CA LEU A 162 -1.26 -1.38 0.24
C LEU A 162 -2.42 -0.42 -0.05
N ASP A 163 -3.40 -0.88 -0.83
CA ASP A 163 -4.58 -0.10 -1.18
C ASP A 163 -5.78 -0.62 -0.39
N GLU A 164 -6.18 0.11 0.64
CA GLU A 164 -7.26 -0.21 1.57
C GLU A 164 -7.22 -1.66 2.13
N PRO A 165 -6.08 -2.08 2.72
CA PRO A 165 -5.85 -3.48 3.04
C PRO A 165 -6.79 -4.03 4.12
N THR A 166 -7.44 -3.19 4.90
CA THR A 166 -8.27 -3.59 6.04
C THR A 166 -9.77 -3.30 5.86
N THR A 167 -10.16 -2.81 4.69
CA THR A 167 -11.58 -2.55 4.37
C THR A 167 -12.37 -3.86 4.36
N GLY A 168 -13.46 -3.90 5.13
CA GLY A 168 -14.30 -5.10 5.29
C GLY A 168 -13.72 -6.17 6.23
N VAL A 169 -12.67 -5.84 7.00
CA VAL A 169 -12.06 -6.72 8.00
C VAL A 169 -12.52 -6.31 9.41
N ASP A 170 -12.85 -7.28 10.25
CA ASP A 170 -13.24 -7.03 11.64
C ASP A 170 -12.12 -6.35 12.46
N PRO A 171 -12.45 -5.60 13.53
CA PRO A 171 -11.46 -4.82 14.28
C PRO A 171 -10.31 -5.63 14.87
N LEU A 172 -10.56 -6.89 15.31
CA LEU A 172 -9.51 -7.74 15.87
C LEU A 172 -8.54 -8.20 14.78
N SER A 173 -9.06 -8.66 13.65
CA SER A 173 -8.26 -9.08 12.49
C SER A 173 -7.47 -7.89 11.91
N ARG A 174 -8.04 -6.68 11.91
CA ARG A 174 -7.37 -5.43 11.51
C ARG A 174 -6.15 -5.13 12.40
N ARG A 175 -6.30 -5.20 13.72
CA ARG A 175 -5.17 -5.03 14.66
C ARG A 175 -4.08 -6.06 14.43
N GLN A 176 -4.45 -7.33 14.21
CA GLN A 176 -3.50 -8.41 13.91
C GLN A 176 -2.78 -8.20 12.58
N PHE A 177 -3.47 -7.69 11.56
CA PHE A 177 -2.86 -7.36 10.27
C PHE A 177 -1.78 -6.29 10.42
N TRP A 178 -2.07 -5.21 11.13
CA TRP A 178 -1.11 -4.13 11.33
C TRP A 178 0.08 -4.54 12.19
N ALA A 179 -0.15 -5.32 13.25
CA ALA A 179 0.95 -5.88 14.04
C ALA A 179 1.88 -6.73 13.18
N LEU A 180 1.32 -7.54 12.29
CA LEU A 180 2.08 -8.36 11.34
C LEU A 180 2.90 -7.49 10.37
N VAL A 181 2.32 -6.41 9.79
CA VAL A 181 3.05 -5.48 8.91
C VAL A 181 4.22 -4.85 9.66
N ASP A 182 4.02 -4.43 10.92
CA ASP A 182 5.07 -3.84 11.76
C ASP A 182 6.19 -4.85 12.07
N ASP A 183 5.86 -6.12 12.34
CA ASP A 183 6.83 -7.19 12.59
C ASP A 183 7.69 -7.45 11.34
N LEU A 184 7.05 -7.64 10.20
CA LEU A 184 7.73 -7.92 8.93
C LEU A 184 8.61 -6.75 8.47
N ARG A 185 8.17 -5.50 8.74
CA ARG A 185 8.98 -4.31 8.48
C ARG A 185 10.23 -4.26 9.37
N ARG A 186 10.13 -4.66 10.63
CA ARG A 186 11.30 -4.72 11.55
C ARG A 186 12.32 -5.76 11.09
N GLU A 187 11.87 -6.87 10.54
CA GLU A 187 12.74 -7.89 9.97
C GLU A 187 13.41 -7.43 8.67
N HIS A 188 12.74 -6.59 7.87
CA HIS A 188 13.26 -6.03 6.63
C HIS A 188 13.57 -4.53 6.79
N ALA A 189 14.70 -4.25 7.47
CA ALA A 189 15.13 -2.89 7.73
C ALA A 189 15.33 -2.10 6.41
N GLY A 190 14.61 -0.99 6.26
CA GLY A 190 14.67 -0.12 5.09
C GLY A 190 13.54 -0.32 4.08
N MET A 191 12.63 -1.28 4.28
CA MET A 191 11.41 -1.37 3.48
C MET A 191 10.53 -0.14 3.69
N THR A 192 10.17 0.52 2.60
CA THR A 192 9.20 1.62 2.60
C THR A 192 7.80 1.04 2.49
N VAL A 193 6.85 1.56 3.29
CA VAL A 193 5.46 1.11 3.29
C VAL A 193 4.54 2.30 3.00
N ILE A 194 3.71 2.18 1.97
CA ILE A 194 2.71 3.19 1.59
C ILE A 194 1.33 2.53 1.67
N VAL A 195 0.43 3.15 2.41
CA VAL A 195 -0.90 2.60 2.67
C VAL A 195 -1.96 3.65 2.35
N ALA A 196 -2.84 3.38 1.38
CA ALA A 196 -4.08 4.12 1.28
C ALA A 196 -5.11 3.50 2.23
N THR A 197 -5.80 4.33 2.99
CA THR A 197 -6.88 3.89 3.88
C THR A 197 -8.03 4.89 3.90
N ALA A 198 -9.26 4.37 3.95
CA ALA A 198 -10.46 5.16 4.22
C ALA A 198 -10.65 5.42 5.74
N TYR A 199 -9.92 4.69 6.59
CA TYR A 199 -9.97 4.84 8.05
C TYR A 199 -8.88 5.81 8.49
N ILE A 200 -9.25 7.08 8.68
CA ILE A 200 -8.29 8.17 9.01
C ILE A 200 -7.53 7.86 10.31
N GLU A 201 -8.20 7.24 11.30
CA GLU A 201 -7.58 6.81 12.55
C GLU A 201 -6.43 5.80 12.34
N GLU A 202 -6.48 4.99 11.28
CA GLU A 202 -5.36 4.09 10.96
C GLU A 202 -4.13 4.86 10.48
N ALA A 203 -4.34 5.97 9.77
CA ALA A 203 -3.24 6.75 9.21
C ALA A 203 -2.41 7.46 10.30
N GLN A 204 -2.96 7.69 11.49
CA GLN A 204 -2.25 8.27 12.62
C GLN A 204 -1.07 7.42 13.12
N ARG A 205 -1.06 6.12 12.81
CA ARG A 205 0.05 5.21 13.15
C ARG A 205 1.29 5.38 12.27
N PHE A 206 1.15 5.98 11.08
CA PHE A 206 2.25 6.11 10.14
C PHE A 206 3.08 7.37 10.42
N GLU A 207 4.37 7.29 10.09
CA GLU A 207 5.32 8.38 10.32
C GLU A 207 4.99 9.64 9.50
N ARG A 208 4.54 9.42 8.26
CA ARG A 208 4.18 10.50 7.32
C ARG A 208 2.76 10.36 6.84
N LEU A 209 2.19 11.52 6.53
CA LEU A 209 0.86 11.64 5.98
C LEU A 209 0.92 12.29 4.59
N LEU A 210 0.19 11.68 3.66
CA LEU A 210 -0.24 12.27 2.40
C LEU A 210 -1.75 12.46 2.48
N ALA A 211 -2.24 13.69 2.43
CA ALA A 211 -3.66 13.99 2.39
C ALA A 211 -4.06 14.43 0.99
N MET A 212 -5.12 13.83 0.44
CA MET A 212 -5.61 14.14 -0.90
C MET A 212 -7.07 14.58 -0.90
N ASP A 213 -7.40 15.52 -1.79
CA ASP A 213 -8.77 15.86 -2.15
C ASP A 213 -8.85 16.24 -3.62
N ALA A 214 -9.92 15.83 -4.32
CA ALA A 214 -10.20 16.17 -5.72
C ALA A 214 -9.01 15.99 -6.69
N GLY A 215 -8.24 14.94 -6.52
CA GLY A 215 -7.08 14.64 -7.38
C GLY A 215 -5.80 15.39 -7.02
N ARG A 216 -5.82 16.25 -6.00
CA ARG A 216 -4.69 17.07 -5.57
C ARG A 216 -4.14 16.62 -4.22
N LEU A 217 -2.86 16.88 -4.01
CA LEU A 217 -2.22 16.70 -2.72
C LEU A 217 -2.45 17.94 -1.86
N LEU A 218 -3.04 17.76 -0.68
CA LEU A 218 -3.25 18.83 0.30
C LEU A 218 -2.04 18.97 1.24
N GLU A 219 -1.51 17.82 1.70
CA GLU A 219 -0.38 17.77 2.64
C GLU A 219 0.57 16.60 2.33
N ASN A 220 1.87 16.82 2.57
CA ASN A 220 2.92 15.81 2.59
C ASN A 220 3.91 16.13 3.72
N LYS A 221 3.58 15.70 4.93
CA LYS A 221 4.37 16.03 6.13
C LYS A 221 4.49 14.81 7.07
N LEU A 222 5.33 14.95 8.08
CA LEU A 222 5.29 14.04 9.23
C LEU A 222 3.91 14.14 9.91
N THR A 223 3.33 13.03 10.29
CA THR A 223 2.00 12.99 10.92
C THR A 223 1.94 13.87 12.18
N ALA A 224 3.00 13.82 13.00
CA ALA A 224 3.10 14.69 14.19
C ALA A 224 3.14 16.20 13.84
N ALA A 225 3.79 16.57 12.73
CA ALA A 225 3.83 17.96 12.28
C ALA A 225 2.45 18.42 11.78
N VAL A 226 1.72 17.54 11.07
CA VAL A 226 0.33 17.82 10.66
C VAL A 226 -0.55 18.11 11.89
N LEU A 227 -0.53 17.23 12.89
CA LEU A 227 -1.32 17.41 14.09
C LEU A 227 -0.99 18.73 14.82
N ALA A 228 0.30 19.06 14.92
CA ALA A 228 0.75 20.32 15.52
C ALA A 228 0.31 21.56 14.71
N ASP A 229 0.45 21.54 13.38
CA ASP A 229 0.07 22.63 12.50
C ASP A 229 -1.43 22.98 12.58
N TYR A 230 -2.27 21.95 12.75
CA TYR A 230 -3.72 22.10 12.86
C TYR A 230 -4.25 22.17 14.29
N GLY A 231 -3.36 22.12 15.30
CA GLY A 231 -3.69 22.28 16.72
C GLY A 231 -4.66 21.24 17.26
N THR A 232 -4.46 19.96 16.94
CA THR A 232 -5.28 18.84 17.37
C THR A 232 -4.47 17.57 17.51
N ASP A 233 -4.93 16.64 18.37
CA ASP A 233 -4.37 15.30 18.52
C ASP A 233 -5.14 14.24 17.68
N VAL A 234 -6.19 14.66 16.97
CA VAL A 234 -7.08 13.80 16.18
C VAL A 234 -6.88 14.07 14.70
N LEU A 235 -6.40 13.08 13.96
CA LEU A 235 -6.08 13.25 12.54
C LEU A 235 -7.31 13.55 11.68
N GLU A 236 -8.50 13.05 12.05
CA GLU A 236 -9.75 13.36 11.35
C GLU A 236 -10.09 14.85 11.44
N GLU A 237 -9.93 15.48 12.60
CA GLU A 237 -10.12 16.93 12.77
C GLU A 237 -9.10 17.73 11.95
N ALA A 238 -7.84 17.30 11.94
CA ALA A 238 -6.80 17.92 11.12
C ALA A 238 -7.18 17.83 9.63
N TYR A 239 -7.65 16.66 9.18
CA TYR A 239 -8.06 16.46 7.80
C TYR A 239 -9.23 17.38 7.39
N VAL A 240 -10.26 17.49 8.22
CA VAL A 240 -11.39 18.41 7.96
C VAL A 240 -10.89 19.87 7.82
N LYS A 241 -9.94 20.30 8.66
CA LYS A 241 -9.36 21.64 8.57
C LYS A 241 -8.49 21.87 7.32
N MET A 242 -7.95 20.81 6.69
CA MET A 242 -7.21 20.91 5.42
C MET A 242 -8.13 21.14 4.23
N LEU A 243 -9.39 20.72 4.32
CA LEU A 243 -10.33 20.86 3.21
C LEU A 243 -10.68 22.33 2.93
N PRO A 244 -11.03 22.68 1.68
CA PRO A 244 -11.55 24.00 1.34
C PRO A 244 -12.77 24.37 2.20
N PRO A 245 -12.95 25.65 2.56
CA PRO A 245 -14.03 26.10 3.47
C PRO A 245 -15.44 25.62 3.08
N GLU A 246 -15.73 25.53 1.79
CA GLU A 246 -17.00 25.03 1.26
C GLU A 246 -17.27 23.56 1.59
N LYS A 247 -16.24 22.76 1.84
CA LYS A 247 -16.34 21.33 2.22
C LYS A 247 -16.35 21.11 3.72
N GLN A 248 -15.89 22.07 4.51
CA GLN A 248 -15.85 21.97 5.98
C GLN A 248 -17.24 22.11 6.62
N GLN A 249 -18.24 22.71 5.93
CA GLN A 249 -19.58 22.98 6.45
C GLN A 249 -20.60 21.87 6.17
N GLY A 250 -20.21 20.79 5.49
CA GLY A 250 -21.10 19.71 5.04
C GLY A 250 -20.89 18.36 5.73
N SER A 251 -20.26 18.32 6.90
CA SER A 251 -20.01 17.10 7.70
C SER A 251 -20.89 17.03 8.91
#